data_a50c568afa061d95175d10c4d926e836
#
_entry.id   a50c568afa061d95175d10c4d926e836
#
_cell.length_a   1.000
_cell.length_b   1.000
_cell.length_c   1.000
_cell.angle_alpha   90.00
_cell.angle_beta   90.00
_cell.angle_gamma   90.00
#
_symmetry.space_group_name_H-M   'P 1'
#
loop_
_entity.id
_entity.type
_entity.pdbx_description
1 polymer ?
#
loop_
_entity_poly.entity_id
_entity_poly.type
_entity_poly.pdbx_seq_one_letter_code
_entity_poly.pdbx_strand_id
1 'polypeptide(L)'
;MSDILDRIVAVKHEEIEAARREKSLEALRAEAFAAPPARDFAGALHSAVAAGKPAVIAEIKKASPSKGVLRADFDPAQIAQTYARHGATCLSVLTDRQFFQGRPEYLAQARAASGLPGLRKDFCIDPYQVFEARVLGADAILLIVAALDLARMQELETIAQTLGMAVLVEIHDADELGAALQLRTPLLGINNRNLRTFDTTLQTTLSLLDVIPPGRLVITESGIASPADVALMRARGVHAFLVGEAFMRAPDPGAELARLFGD
;
A
#
# COMPACT_ATOMS: atom_id res chain seq x y z
N MET A 1 -11.12 -3.77 25.07
CA MET A 1 -11.56 -3.15 23.80
C MET A 1 -10.80 -3.88 22.69
N SER A 2 -11.50 -4.47 21.74
CA SER A 2 -10.81 -5.14 20.63
C SER A 2 -9.96 -4.13 19.88
N ASP A 3 -8.76 -4.54 19.50
CA ASP A 3 -7.86 -3.77 18.65
C ASP A 3 -8.60 -3.39 17.36
N ILE A 4 -8.36 -2.20 16.82
CA ILE A 4 -8.99 -1.77 15.57
C ILE A 4 -8.71 -2.78 14.43
N LEU A 5 -7.52 -3.39 14.43
CA LEU A 5 -7.15 -4.40 13.44
C LEU A 5 -8.04 -5.64 13.55
N ASP A 6 -8.29 -6.15 14.77
CA ASP A 6 -9.18 -7.32 14.98
C ASP A 6 -10.59 -7.05 14.43
N ARG A 7 -11.10 -5.83 14.67
CA ARG A 7 -12.40 -5.42 14.14
C ARG A 7 -12.43 -5.36 12.62
N ILE A 8 -11.35 -4.84 12.01
CA ILE A 8 -11.22 -4.77 10.55
C ILE A 8 -11.18 -6.18 9.97
N VAL A 9 -10.36 -7.07 10.54
CA VAL A 9 -10.24 -8.47 10.09
C VAL A 9 -11.58 -9.20 10.19
N ALA A 10 -12.32 -9.00 11.27
CA ALA A 10 -13.66 -9.59 11.43
C ALA A 10 -14.61 -9.14 10.30
N VAL A 11 -14.65 -7.85 9.98
CA VAL A 11 -15.45 -7.32 8.87
C VAL A 11 -14.98 -7.88 7.52
N LYS A 12 -13.66 -8.05 7.31
CA LYS A 12 -13.16 -8.66 6.07
C LYS A 12 -13.64 -10.10 5.88
N HIS A 13 -13.73 -10.89 6.94
CA HIS A 13 -14.32 -12.23 6.84
C HIS A 13 -15.79 -12.16 6.37
N GLU A 14 -16.58 -11.22 6.90
CA GLU A 14 -17.97 -11.04 6.48
C GLU A 14 -18.07 -10.59 5.00
N GLU A 15 -17.23 -9.65 4.59
CA GLU A 15 -17.15 -9.16 3.20
C GLU A 15 -16.79 -10.30 2.22
N ILE A 16 -15.80 -11.13 2.58
CA ILE A 16 -15.36 -12.27 1.76
C ILE A 16 -16.49 -13.30 1.63
N GLU A 17 -17.16 -13.64 2.73
CA GLU A 17 -18.28 -14.58 2.70
C GLU A 17 -19.46 -14.04 1.85
N ALA A 18 -19.74 -12.76 1.90
CA ALA A 18 -20.74 -12.12 1.05
C ALA A 18 -20.33 -12.18 -0.43
N ALA A 19 -19.09 -11.82 -0.74
CA ALA A 19 -18.56 -11.84 -2.10
C ALA A 19 -18.54 -13.25 -2.71
N ARG A 20 -18.22 -14.29 -1.92
CA ARG A 20 -18.27 -15.70 -2.35
C ARG A 20 -19.66 -16.19 -2.71
N ARG A 21 -20.72 -15.62 -2.13
CA ARG A 21 -22.13 -15.93 -2.49
C ARG A 21 -22.51 -15.34 -3.84
N GLU A 22 -21.92 -14.19 -4.19
CA GLU A 22 -22.17 -13.51 -5.46
C GLU A 22 -21.34 -14.11 -6.61
N LYS A 23 -20.07 -14.44 -6.33
CA LYS A 23 -19.15 -15.00 -7.33
C LYS A 23 -18.29 -16.10 -6.71
N SER A 24 -18.30 -17.29 -7.31
CA SER A 24 -17.47 -18.41 -6.84
C SER A 24 -15.98 -18.10 -6.99
N LEU A 25 -15.15 -18.70 -6.13
CA LEU A 25 -13.69 -18.59 -6.21
C LEU A 25 -13.15 -19.08 -7.58
N GLU A 26 -13.75 -20.13 -8.14
CA GLU A 26 -13.36 -20.69 -9.44
C GLU A 26 -13.61 -19.69 -10.57
N ALA A 27 -14.78 -19.06 -10.62
CA ALA A 27 -15.12 -18.03 -11.60
C ALA A 27 -14.19 -16.82 -11.47
N LEU A 28 -13.95 -16.34 -10.24
CA LEU A 28 -13.08 -15.21 -9.96
C LEU A 28 -11.63 -15.50 -10.35
N ARG A 29 -11.15 -16.72 -10.09
CA ARG A 29 -9.82 -17.18 -10.49
C ARG A 29 -9.67 -17.17 -12.03
N ALA A 30 -10.65 -17.68 -12.76
CA ALA A 30 -10.63 -17.67 -14.21
C ALA A 30 -10.56 -16.24 -14.78
N GLU A 31 -11.36 -15.30 -14.22
CA GLU A 31 -11.30 -13.89 -14.59
C GLU A 31 -9.94 -13.26 -14.27
N ALA A 32 -9.35 -13.57 -13.12
CA ALA A 32 -8.05 -13.05 -12.72
C ALA A 32 -6.93 -13.47 -13.67
N PHE A 33 -6.94 -14.72 -14.13
CA PHE A 33 -5.98 -15.20 -15.14
C PHE A 33 -6.23 -14.64 -16.53
N ALA A 34 -7.46 -14.27 -16.86
CA ALA A 34 -7.81 -13.62 -18.13
C ALA A 34 -7.58 -12.09 -18.12
N ALA A 35 -7.32 -11.51 -16.94
CA ALA A 35 -7.09 -10.06 -16.82
C ALA A 35 -5.82 -9.63 -17.58
N PRO A 36 -5.79 -8.40 -18.16
CA PRO A 36 -4.59 -7.85 -18.81
C PRO A 36 -3.39 -7.89 -17.85
N PRO A 37 -2.15 -8.04 -18.34
CA PRO A 37 -0.96 -8.14 -17.50
C PRO A 37 -0.86 -7.00 -16.47
N ALA A 38 -0.38 -7.32 -15.26
CA ALA A 38 -0.08 -6.31 -14.25
C ALA A 38 1.06 -5.41 -14.74
N ARG A 39 1.02 -4.13 -14.35
CA ARG A 39 2.15 -3.21 -14.53
C ARG A 39 3.24 -3.57 -13.53
N ASP A 40 4.49 -3.33 -13.89
CA ASP A 40 5.63 -3.64 -13.03
C ASP A 40 5.75 -2.63 -11.87
N PHE A 41 5.04 -2.89 -10.78
CA PHE A 41 5.04 -2.05 -9.58
C PHE A 41 6.41 -2.03 -8.89
N ALA A 42 7.03 -3.20 -8.71
CA ALA A 42 8.31 -3.30 -8.04
C ALA A 42 9.44 -2.71 -8.90
N GLY A 43 9.46 -3.01 -10.20
CA GLY A 43 10.45 -2.45 -11.11
C GLY A 43 10.36 -0.94 -11.25
N ALA A 44 9.17 -0.36 -11.20
CA ALA A 44 9.01 1.10 -11.20
C ALA A 44 9.68 1.74 -9.98
N LEU A 45 9.50 1.18 -8.77
CA LEU A 45 10.16 1.66 -7.55
C LEU A 45 11.67 1.50 -7.61
N HIS A 46 12.16 0.31 -8.01
CA HIS A 46 13.60 0.07 -8.17
C HIS A 46 14.25 1.00 -9.19
N SER A 47 13.58 1.25 -10.31
CA SER A 47 14.07 2.14 -11.36
C SER A 47 14.18 3.58 -10.88
N ALA A 48 13.22 4.08 -10.11
CA ALA A 48 13.29 5.41 -9.52
C ALA A 48 14.46 5.55 -8.56
N VAL A 49 14.64 4.57 -7.65
CA VAL A 49 15.75 4.56 -6.70
C VAL A 49 17.12 4.46 -7.42
N ALA A 50 17.23 3.58 -8.41
CA ALA A 50 18.47 3.45 -9.21
C ALA A 50 18.83 4.73 -9.96
N ALA A 51 17.83 5.53 -10.36
CA ALA A 51 18.03 6.86 -10.96
C ALA A 51 18.35 7.96 -9.93
N GLY A 52 18.53 7.63 -8.64
CA GLY A 52 18.82 8.58 -7.56
C GLY A 52 17.62 9.42 -7.12
N LYS A 53 16.40 9.09 -7.62
CA LYS A 53 15.15 9.79 -7.29
C LYS A 53 14.43 9.11 -6.13
N PRO A 54 13.68 9.87 -5.31
CA PRO A 54 12.78 9.27 -4.36
C PRO A 54 11.68 8.48 -5.10
N ALA A 55 11.45 7.22 -4.68
CA ALA A 55 10.37 6.40 -5.19
C ALA A 55 9.11 6.64 -4.34
N VAL A 56 8.13 7.37 -4.88
CA VAL A 56 6.94 7.78 -4.13
C VAL A 56 5.73 6.94 -4.53
N ILE A 57 5.21 6.19 -3.57
CA ILE A 57 3.89 5.55 -3.65
C ILE A 57 2.88 6.57 -3.09
N ALA A 58 2.16 7.25 -3.98
CA ALA A 58 1.22 8.29 -3.60
C ALA A 58 -0.14 7.68 -3.24
N GLU A 59 -0.55 7.85 -1.98
CA GLU A 59 -1.76 7.21 -1.47
C GLU A 59 -3.01 8.08 -1.71
N ILE A 60 -4.06 7.44 -2.23
CA ILE A 60 -5.40 8.00 -2.44
C ILE A 60 -6.31 7.47 -1.34
N LYS A 61 -6.59 8.32 -0.35
CA LYS A 61 -7.31 7.97 0.89
C LYS A 61 -8.30 9.04 1.30
N LYS A 62 -9.60 8.69 1.30
CA LYS A 62 -10.66 9.63 1.68
C LYS A 62 -10.71 9.89 3.18
N ALA A 63 -10.61 8.82 3.97
CA ALA A 63 -10.72 8.85 5.42
C ALA A 63 -9.81 7.82 6.08
N SER A 64 -9.62 7.92 7.39
CA SER A 64 -8.98 6.89 8.21
C SER A 64 -9.60 6.83 9.61
N PRO A 65 -9.51 5.67 10.32
CA PRO A 65 -10.02 5.53 11.69
C PRO A 65 -9.42 6.54 12.67
N SER A 66 -8.14 6.87 12.50
CA SER A 66 -7.41 7.76 13.41
C SER A 66 -7.66 9.26 13.18
N LYS A 67 -8.09 9.67 11.97
CA LYS A 67 -8.15 11.08 11.56
C LYS A 67 -9.51 11.51 10.97
N GLY A 68 -10.45 10.57 10.82
CA GLY A 68 -11.73 10.84 10.15
C GLY A 68 -11.55 11.16 8.65
N VAL A 69 -12.43 11.99 8.10
CA VAL A 69 -12.37 12.42 6.70
C VAL A 69 -11.17 13.35 6.49
N LEU A 70 -10.26 12.96 5.60
CA LEU A 70 -9.07 13.72 5.23
C LEU A 70 -9.38 14.68 4.06
N ARG A 71 -10.20 14.23 3.10
CA ARG A 71 -10.59 15.00 1.93
C ARG A 71 -12.06 14.80 1.62
N ALA A 72 -12.85 15.88 1.74
CA ALA A 72 -14.30 15.85 1.46
C ALA A 72 -14.57 15.84 -0.05
N ASP A 73 -13.89 16.71 -0.78
CA ASP A 73 -13.90 16.74 -2.25
C ASP A 73 -12.92 15.69 -2.79
N PHE A 74 -13.44 14.48 -3.05
CA PHE A 74 -12.65 13.30 -3.33
C PHE A 74 -13.00 12.69 -4.69
N ASP A 75 -12.11 12.92 -5.64
CA ASP A 75 -12.13 12.32 -6.98
C ASP A 75 -10.83 11.53 -7.21
N PRO A 76 -10.87 10.18 -7.14
CA PRO A 76 -9.69 9.35 -7.31
C PRO A 76 -8.98 9.52 -8.65
N ALA A 77 -9.72 9.77 -9.73
CA ALA A 77 -9.15 9.95 -11.06
C ALA A 77 -8.37 11.28 -11.16
N GLN A 78 -8.95 12.37 -10.69
CA GLN A 78 -8.28 13.68 -10.67
C GLN A 78 -7.06 13.66 -9.75
N ILE A 79 -7.18 13.07 -8.56
CA ILE A 79 -6.06 12.93 -7.62
C ILE A 79 -4.92 12.12 -8.26
N ALA A 80 -5.22 10.99 -8.90
CA ALA A 80 -4.22 10.18 -9.57
C ALA A 80 -3.52 10.90 -10.73
N GLN A 81 -4.26 11.68 -11.51
CA GLN A 81 -3.70 12.51 -12.58
C GLN A 81 -2.73 13.56 -12.05
N THR A 82 -3.10 14.25 -10.96
CA THR A 82 -2.20 15.26 -10.38
C THR A 82 -0.95 14.60 -9.80
N TYR A 83 -1.06 13.43 -9.15
CA TYR A 83 0.10 12.65 -8.69
C TYR A 83 1.03 12.27 -9.83
N ALA A 84 0.49 11.75 -10.95
CA ALA A 84 1.31 11.38 -12.11
C ALA A 84 2.08 12.57 -12.70
N ARG A 85 1.42 13.73 -12.82
CA ARG A 85 2.06 14.96 -13.32
C ARG A 85 3.16 15.48 -12.41
N HIS A 86 3.10 15.20 -11.13
CA HIS A 86 4.05 15.70 -10.13
C HIS A 86 5.06 14.64 -9.68
N GLY A 87 5.18 13.53 -10.41
CA GLY A 87 6.31 12.61 -10.26
C GLY A 87 6.08 11.44 -9.29
N ALA A 88 4.82 11.10 -8.95
CA ALA A 88 4.55 9.84 -8.28
C ALA A 88 5.07 8.65 -9.09
N THR A 89 5.69 7.69 -8.42
CA THR A 89 6.20 6.46 -9.06
C THR A 89 5.09 5.42 -9.20
N CYS A 90 4.30 5.24 -8.14
CA CYS A 90 3.18 4.31 -8.06
C CYS A 90 2.03 4.94 -7.27
N LEU A 91 0.87 4.30 -7.31
CA LEU A 91 -0.29 4.66 -6.50
C LEU A 91 -0.52 3.61 -5.40
N SER A 92 -1.06 4.06 -4.27
CA SER A 92 -1.71 3.23 -3.24
C SER A 92 -3.15 3.69 -3.12
N VAL A 93 -4.12 2.79 -3.33
CA VAL A 93 -5.53 3.18 -3.34
C VAL A 93 -6.30 2.40 -2.29
N LEU A 94 -6.90 3.12 -1.33
CA LEU A 94 -7.73 2.53 -0.29
C LEU A 94 -9.01 1.97 -0.91
N THR A 95 -9.24 0.66 -0.72
CA THR A 95 -10.45 -0.03 -1.18
C THR A 95 -11.37 -0.45 -0.04
N ASP A 96 -10.90 -0.41 1.21
CA ASP A 96 -11.73 -0.67 2.39
C ASP A 96 -12.87 0.35 2.52
N ARG A 97 -14.11 -0.15 2.62
CA ARG A 97 -15.31 0.70 2.63
C ARG A 97 -15.61 1.25 4.02
N GLN A 98 -15.63 0.39 5.02
CA GLN A 98 -16.18 0.71 6.33
C GLN A 98 -15.27 1.64 7.14
N PHE A 99 -13.97 1.40 7.14
CA PHE A 99 -13.03 2.11 8.01
C PHE A 99 -12.31 3.25 7.31
N PHE A 100 -12.16 3.18 5.98
CA PHE A 100 -11.42 4.17 5.20
C PHE A 100 -12.27 4.91 4.17
N GLN A 101 -13.57 4.60 4.07
CA GLN A 101 -14.47 5.14 3.05
C GLN A 101 -13.94 4.98 1.62
N GLY A 102 -13.15 3.92 1.41
CA GLY A 102 -12.65 3.50 0.11
C GLY A 102 -13.71 2.77 -0.70
N ARG A 103 -13.35 2.43 -1.93
CA ARG A 103 -14.17 1.57 -2.80
C ARG A 103 -13.27 0.81 -3.77
N PRO A 104 -13.57 -0.45 -4.12
CA PRO A 104 -12.82 -1.21 -5.11
C PRO A 104 -12.65 -0.49 -6.45
N GLU A 105 -13.70 0.23 -6.90
CA GLU A 105 -13.73 0.96 -8.16
C GLU A 105 -12.70 2.10 -8.24
N TYR A 106 -12.30 2.66 -7.10
CA TYR A 106 -11.34 3.76 -7.03
C TYR A 106 -9.96 3.34 -7.57
N LEU A 107 -9.58 2.07 -7.37
CA LEU A 107 -8.31 1.53 -7.89
C LEU A 107 -8.29 1.56 -9.43
N ALA A 108 -9.32 1.04 -10.07
CA ALA A 108 -9.42 1.03 -11.53
C ALA A 108 -9.48 2.45 -12.10
N GLN A 109 -10.25 3.36 -11.48
CA GLN A 109 -10.35 4.77 -11.88
C GLN A 109 -9.00 5.48 -11.80
N ALA A 110 -8.32 5.38 -10.66
CA ALA A 110 -7.03 6.01 -10.44
C ALA A 110 -5.94 5.48 -11.39
N ARG A 111 -5.89 4.15 -11.55
CA ARG A 111 -4.94 3.46 -12.43
C ARG A 111 -5.15 3.83 -13.90
N ALA A 112 -6.39 3.91 -14.37
CA ALA A 112 -6.72 4.31 -15.73
C ALA A 112 -6.35 5.76 -16.01
N ALA A 113 -6.64 6.66 -15.06
CA ALA A 113 -6.43 8.09 -15.21
C ALA A 113 -4.96 8.52 -15.17
N SER A 114 -4.11 7.80 -14.43
CA SER A 114 -2.70 8.16 -14.22
C SER A 114 -1.73 7.42 -15.13
N GLY A 115 -2.06 6.20 -15.55
CA GLY A 115 -1.10 5.29 -16.20
C GLY A 115 -0.10 4.63 -15.23
N LEU A 116 -0.09 4.98 -13.94
CA LEU A 116 0.84 4.45 -12.94
C LEU A 116 0.45 3.06 -12.45
N PRO A 117 1.41 2.23 -11.98
CA PRO A 117 1.11 1.00 -11.26
C PRO A 117 0.37 1.28 -9.96
N GLY A 118 -0.61 0.43 -9.62
CA GLY A 118 -1.49 0.61 -8.47
C GLY A 118 -1.44 -0.53 -7.46
N LEU A 119 -1.18 -0.18 -6.19
CA LEU A 119 -1.34 -1.04 -5.02
C LEU A 119 -2.79 -1.01 -4.54
N ARG A 120 -3.43 -2.19 -4.40
CA ARG A 120 -4.67 -2.30 -3.61
C ARG A 120 -4.32 -2.21 -2.13
N LYS A 121 -4.59 -1.08 -1.52
CA LYS A 121 -4.39 -0.85 -0.08
C LYS A 121 -5.65 -1.29 0.66
N ASP A 122 -5.63 -2.52 1.12
CA ASP A 122 -6.72 -3.19 1.83
C ASP A 122 -6.14 -4.24 2.79
N PHE A 123 -6.96 -4.84 3.64
CA PHE A 123 -6.59 -5.92 4.54
C PHE A 123 -6.81 -7.25 3.84
N CYS A 124 -5.78 -7.74 3.16
CA CYS A 124 -5.82 -8.99 2.41
C CYS A 124 -5.53 -10.17 3.36
N ILE A 125 -6.54 -11.01 3.62
CA ILE A 125 -6.48 -12.14 4.56
C ILE A 125 -6.84 -13.49 3.91
N ASP A 126 -7.32 -13.48 2.68
CA ASP A 126 -7.84 -14.68 2.01
C ASP A 126 -7.45 -14.70 0.52
N PRO A 127 -7.21 -15.91 -0.06
CA PRO A 127 -6.96 -16.08 -1.49
C PRO A 127 -7.99 -15.42 -2.40
N TYR A 128 -9.25 -15.39 -1.99
CA TYR A 128 -10.33 -14.75 -2.75
C TYR A 128 -9.99 -13.28 -3.06
N GLN A 129 -9.50 -12.53 -2.05
CA GLN A 129 -9.16 -11.12 -2.20
C GLN A 129 -7.96 -10.89 -3.14
N VAL A 130 -7.03 -11.86 -3.25
CA VAL A 130 -5.90 -11.77 -4.18
C VAL A 130 -6.37 -11.87 -5.62
N PHE A 131 -7.28 -12.84 -5.93
CA PHE A 131 -7.89 -12.94 -7.25
C PHE A 131 -8.76 -11.71 -7.56
N GLU A 132 -9.56 -11.27 -6.58
CA GLU A 132 -10.36 -10.05 -6.70
C GLU A 132 -9.50 -8.82 -7.01
N ALA A 133 -8.38 -8.65 -6.29
CA ALA A 133 -7.44 -7.56 -6.54
C ALA A 133 -6.97 -7.55 -8.02
N ARG A 134 -6.64 -8.73 -8.56
CA ARG A 134 -6.22 -8.85 -9.96
C ARG A 134 -7.32 -8.45 -10.94
N VAL A 135 -8.55 -8.89 -10.69
CA VAL A 135 -9.75 -8.53 -11.49
C VAL A 135 -10.03 -7.02 -11.45
N LEU A 136 -9.85 -6.40 -10.29
CA LEU A 136 -9.96 -4.95 -10.10
C LEU A 136 -8.82 -4.16 -10.76
N GLY A 137 -7.81 -4.85 -11.30
CA GLY A 137 -6.67 -4.24 -11.97
C GLY A 137 -5.52 -3.86 -11.06
N ALA A 138 -5.41 -4.45 -9.86
CA ALA A 138 -4.24 -4.24 -9.00
C ALA A 138 -2.94 -4.73 -9.69
N ASP A 139 -1.87 -4.00 -9.46
CA ASP A 139 -0.51 -4.35 -9.85
C ASP A 139 0.31 -4.83 -8.64
N ALA A 140 -0.18 -4.52 -7.44
CA ALA A 140 0.38 -5.00 -6.18
C ALA A 140 -0.73 -5.18 -5.13
N ILE A 141 -0.47 -6.04 -4.14
CA ILE A 141 -1.27 -6.21 -2.94
C ILE A 141 -0.46 -5.90 -1.69
N LEU A 142 -1.16 -5.64 -0.58
CA LEU A 142 -0.58 -5.45 0.74
C LEU A 142 -0.78 -6.71 1.58
N LEU A 143 0.29 -7.16 2.26
CA LEU A 143 0.22 -8.16 3.33
C LEU A 143 0.72 -7.53 4.62
N ILE A 144 -0.11 -7.54 5.67
CA ILE A 144 0.19 -6.93 6.98
C ILE A 144 0.55 -8.07 7.94
N VAL A 145 1.78 -8.07 8.46
CA VAL A 145 2.26 -9.16 9.34
C VAL A 145 1.39 -9.28 10.60
N ALA A 146 0.98 -8.16 11.19
CA ALA A 146 0.10 -8.16 12.37
C ALA A 146 -1.27 -8.82 12.15
N ALA A 147 -1.71 -8.99 10.88
CA ALA A 147 -3.03 -9.54 10.53
C ALA A 147 -2.97 -11.00 10.10
N LEU A 148 -1.79 -11.60 9.89
CA LEU A 148 -1.62 -12.87 9.20
C LEU A 148 -0.55 -13.74 9.87
N ASP A 149 -0.77 -15.04 9.89
CA ASP A 149 0.32 -15.98 10.15
C ASP A 149 1.22 -16.15 8.90
N LEU A 150 2.41 -16.68 9.13
CA LEU A 150 3.42 -16.84 8.08
C LEU A 150 2.95 -17.74 6.92
N ALA A 151 2.26 -18.85 7.22
CA ALA A 151 1.81 -19.79 6.20
C ALA A 151 0.79 -19.14 5.27
N ARG A 152 -0.12 -18.35 5.84
CA ARG A 152 -1.10 -17.58 5.08
C ARG A 152 -0.42 -16.50 4.22
N MET A 153 0.54 -15.76 4.78
CA MET A 153 1.29 -14.77 4.00
C MET A 153 2.01 -15.40 2.80
N GLN A 154 2.66 -16.55 2.98
CA GLN A 154 3.35 -17.28 1.90
C GLN A 154 2.39 -17.81 0.83
N GLU A 155 1.20 -18.25 1.23
CA GLU A 155 0.14 -18.65 0.29
C GLU A 155 -0.31 -17.47 -0.56
N LEU A 156 -0.68 -16.34 0.07
CA LEU A 156 -1.17 -15.14 -0.61
C LEU A 156 -0.10 -14.54 -1.52
N GLU A 157 1.17 -14.50 -1.07
CA GLU A 157 2.30 -14.07 -1.88
C GLU A 157 2.45 -14.95 -3.13
N THR A 158 2.36 -16.27 -2.99
CA THR A 158 2.50 -17.22 -4.10
C THR A 158 1.41 -17.00 -5.14
N ILE A 159 0.15 -16.78 -4.71
CA ILE A 159 -0.95 -16.49 -5.61
C ILE A 159 -0.73 -15.15 -6.33
N ALA A 160 -0.35 -14.10 -5.60
CA ALA A 160 -0.09 -12.79 -6.18
C ALA A 160 1.00 -12.84 -7.26
N GLN A 161 2.13 -13.50 -6.97
CA GLN A 161 3.23 -13.67 -7.92
C GLN A 161 2.83 -14.49 -9.16
N THR A 162 2.00 -15.54 -8.99
CA THR A 162 1.46 -16.32 -10.11
C THR A 162 0.59 -15.46 -11.03
N LEU A 163 -0.08 -14.45 -10.49
CA LEU A 163 -0.89 -13.47 -11.24
C LEU A 163 -0.08 -12.27 -11.75
N GLY A 164 1.24 -12.26 -11.55
CA GLY A 164 2.14 -11.18 -11.97
C GLY A 164 2.06 -9.92 -11.11
N MET A 165 1.42 -9.98 -9.94
CA MET A 165 1.35 -8.86 -9.01
C MET A 165 2.54 -8.85 -8.05
N ALA A 166 3.02 -7.64 -7.71
CA ALA A 166 3.95 -7.44 -6.62
C ALA A 166 3.24 -7.58 -5.25
N VAL A 167 4.04 -7.82 -4.21
CA VAL A 167 3.57 -7.85 -2.82
C VAL A 167 4.36 -6.81 -2.03
N LEU A 168 3.68 -5.93 -1.33
CA LEU A 168 4.23 -5.09 -0.27
C LEU A 168 3.92 -5.76 1.07
N VAL A 169 4.96 -6.19 1.81
CA VAL A 169 4.77 -6.70 3.17
C VAL A 169 5.00 -5.57 4.15
N GLU A 170 4.00 -5.32 5.02
CA GLU A 170 4.00 -4.23 6.00
C GLU A 170 4.28 -4.75 7.39
N ILE A 171 5.22 -4.11 8.10
CA ILE A 171 5.57 -4.35 9.50
C ILE A 171 5.46 -3.06 10.32
N HIS A 172 5.32 -3.21 11.66
CA HIS A 172 5.21 -2.10 12.62
C HIS A 172 6.31 -2.07 13.66
N ASP A 173 7.04 -3.18 13.83
CA ASP A 173 8.11 -3.32 14.83
C ASP A 173 9.11 -4.42 14.46
N ALA A 174 10.08 -4.64 15.36
CA ALA A 174 11.14 -5.63 15.19
C ALA A 174 10.63 -7.08 15.30
N ASP A 175 9.58 -7.32 16.07
CA ASP A 175 9.06 -8.68 16.30
C ASP A 175 8.43 -9.22 15.00
N GLU A 176 7.85 -8.34 14.19
CA GLU A 176 7.23 -8.67 12.90
C GLU A 176 8.26 -8.92 11.77
N LEU A 177 9.47 -8.37 11.89
CA LEU A 177 10.49 -8.42 10.85
C LEU A 177 10.88 -9.85 10.48
N GLY A 178 11.03 -10.73 11.48
CA GLY A 178 11.44 -12.12 11.27
C GLY A 178 10.47 -12.90 10.35
N ALA A 179 9.17 -12.64 10.47
CA ALA A 179 8.14 -13.24 9.61
C ALA A 179 8.17 -12.61 8.20
N ALA A 180 8.26 -11.29 8.11
CA ALA A 180 8.33 -10.58 6.82
C ALA A 180 9.52 -11.02 5.97
N LEU A 181 10.68 -11.26 6.59
CA LEU A 181 11.89 -11.69 5.89
C LEU A 181 11.81 -13.11 5.30
N GLN A 182 10.85 -13.92 5.71
CA GLN A 182 10.60 -15.25 5.13
C GLN A 182 9.77 -15.22 3.85
N LEU A 183 9.23 -14.05 3.48
CA LEU A 183 8.60 -13.84 2.17
C LEU A 183 9.65 -13.56 1.10
N ARG A 184 9.31 -13.84 -0.15
CA ARG A 184 10.21 -13.66 -1.31
C ARG A 184 10.21 -12.23 -1.85
N THR A 185 9.16 -11.45 -1.55
CA THR A 185 9.03 -10.07 -2.05
C THR A 185 10.22 -9.21 -1.65
N PRO A 186 10.78 -8.40 -2.55
CA PRO A 186 11.82 -7.43 -2.18
C PRO A 186 11.26 -6.19 -1.45
N LEU A 187 9.94 -5.97 -1.47
CA LEU A 187 9.32 -4.74 -0.97
C LEU A 187 8.92 -4.91 0.50
N LEU A 188 9.59 -4.17 1.38
CA LEU A 188 9.34 -4.17 2.83
C LEU A 188 8.84 -2.78 3.26
N GLY A 189 7.57 -2.70 3.63
CA GLY A 189 6.94 -1.52 4.21
C GLY A 189 7.18 -1.47 5.72
N ILE A 190 7.61 -0.33 6.23
CA ILE A 190 7.69 -0.07 7.67
C ILE A 190 6.71 1.06 7.99
N ASN A 191 5.62 0.69 8.66
CA ASN A 191 4.60 1.64 9.05
C ASN A 191 4.97 2.32 10.39
N ASN A 192 5.29 3.59 10.31
CA ASN A 192 5.66 4.41 11.48
C ASN A 192 4.49 4.70 12.41
N ARG A 193 3.26 4.32 12.04
CA ARG A 193 2.07 4.50 12.87
C ARG A 193 1.77 3.23 13.65
N ASN A 194 1.76 3.32 14.96
CA ASN A 194 1.30 2.25 15.82
C ASN A 194 -0.21 2.03 15.64
N LEU A 195 -0.64 0.81 15.30
CA LEU A 195 -2.05 0.52 15.03
C LEU A 195 -2.95 0.54 16.28
N ARG A 196 -2.37 0.51 17.49
CA ARG A 196 -3.12 0.52 18.75
C ARG A 196 -3.28 1.92 19.32
N THR A 197 -2.16 2.69 19.36
CA THR A 197 -2.14 4.03 19.98
C THR A 197 -2.34 5.15 18.96
N PHE A 198 -2.14 4.86 17.67
CA PHE A 198 -2.06 5.81 16.55
C PHE A 198 -0.91 6.81 16.63
N ASP A 199 0.00 6.64 17.59
CA ASP A 199 1.23 7.41 17.63
C ASP A 199 2.07 7.13 16.38
N THR A 200 2.71 8.17 15.88
CA THR A 200 3.51 8.08 14.65
C THR A 200 4.88 8.66 14.89
N THR A 201 5.92 7.86 14.66
CA THR A 201 7.31 8.30 14.79
C THR A 201 8.20 7.66 13.73
N LEU A 202 8.99 8.48 13.04
CA LEU A 202 9.97 8.02 12.04
C LEU A 202 11.07 7.13 12.65
N GLN A 203 11.21 7.18 13.97
CA GLN A 203 12.16 6.32 14.69
C GLN A 203 11.85 4.83 14.49
N THR A 204 10.58 4.46 14.24
CA THR A 204 10.21 3.07 13.91
C THR A 204 11.00 2.57 12.69
N THR A 205 10.99 3.30 11.58
CA THR A 205 11.82 2.94 10.41
C THR A 205 13.30 2.96 10.76
N LEU A 206 13.79 4.05 11.37
CA LEU A 206 15.22 4.27 11.61
C LEU A 206 15.85 3.19 12.48
N SER A 207 15.12 2.68 13.48
CA SER A 207 15.63 1.66 14.41
C SER A 207 15.74 0.25 13.78
N LEU A 208 15.07 0.01 12.65
CA LEU A 208 15.06 -1.29 11.99
C LEU A 208 16.10 -1.40 10.87
N LEU A 209 16.64 -0.29 10.38
CA LEU A 209 17.49 -0.30 9.18
C LEU A 209 18.72 -1.19 9.33
N ASP A 210 19.35 -1.20 10.49
CA ASP A 210 20.61 -1.93 10.72
C ASP A 210 20.42 -3.46 10.79
N VAL A 211 19.20 -3.94 10.95
CA VAL A 211 18.86 -5.37 11.07
C VAL A 211 18.16 -5.92 9.82
N ILE A 212 17.85 -5.07 8.84
CA ILE A 212 17.26 -5.49 7.57
C ILE A 212 18.39 -5.93 6.62
N PRO A 213 18.34 -7.17 6.09
CA PRO A 213 19.36 -7.65 5.18
C PRO A 213 19.36 -6.90 3.84
N PRO A 214 20.49 -6.84 3.13
CA PRO A 214 20.54 -6.29 1.79
C PRO A 214 19.60 -7.05 0.84
N GLY A 215 19.10 -6.35 -0.19
CA GLY A 215 18.17 -6.90 -1.17
C GLY A 215 16.69 -6.62 -0.87
N ARG A 216 16.39 -6.00 0.27
CA ARG A 216 15.06 -5.45 0.55
C ARG A 216 15.00 -3.97 0.21
N LEU A 217 13.99 -3.56 -0.56
CA LEU A 217 13.66 -2.15 -0.74
C LEU A 217 12.76 -1.72 0.43
N VAL A 218 13.34 -0.96 1.35
CA VAL A 218 12.59 -0.41 2.49
C VAL A 218 11.73 0.75 2.02
N ILE A 219 10.43 0.67 2.29
CA ILE A 219 9.43 1.70 2.03
C ILE A 219 8.94 2.21 3.39
N THR A 220 9.25 3.47 3.71
CA THR A 220 8.75 4.09 4.95
C THR A 220 7.32 4.58 4.73
N GLU A 221 6.42 4.22 5.66
CA GLU A 221 5.00 4.57 5.58
C GLU A 221 4.59 5.39 6.79
N SER A 222 3.71 6.35 6.61
CA SER A 222 3.25 7.29 7.64
C SER A 222 4.36 8.21 8.18
N GLY A 223 3.97 9.41 8.64
CA GLY A 223 4.86 10.33 9.36
C GLY A 223 5.70 11.28 8.50
N ILE A 224 5.71 11.12 7.18
CA ILE A 224 6.37 12.09 6.27
C ILE A 224 5.43 13.29 6.07
N ALA A 225 5.84 14.45 6.57
CA ALA A 225 5.06 15.70 6.53
C ALA A 225 5.87 16.92 6.06
N SER A 226 7.18 16.82 6.00
CA SER A 226 8.07 17.91 5.60
C SER A 226 9.23 17.44 4.71
N PRO A 227 9.86 18.33 3.92
CA PRO A 227 11.09 17.99 3.21
C PRO A 227 12.24 17.55 4.14
N ALA A 228 12.25 18.01 5.39
CA ALA A 228 13.24 17.58 6.38
C ALA A 228 13.08 16.10 6.75
N ASP A 229 11.85 15.58 6.83
CA ASP A 229 11.59 14.17 7.06
C ASP A 229 12.11 13.31 5.89
N VAL A 230 11.87 13.76 4.66
CA VAL A 230 12.39 13.11 3.45
C VAL A 230 13.92 13.10 3.46
N ALA A 231 14.54 14.24 3.75
CA ALA A 231 16.00 14.36 3.83
C ALA A 231 16.61 13.45 4.92
N LEU A 232 15.96 13.38 6.10
CA LEU A 232 16.36 12.48 7.19
C LEU A 232 16.35 11.01 6.73
N MET A 233 15.27 10.56 6.09
CA MET A 233 15.16 9.18 5.60
C MET A 233 16.21 8.89 4.51
N ARG A 234 16.36 9.79 3.54
CA ARG A 234 17.35 9.63 2.47
C ARG A 234 18.78 9.59 2.98
N ALA A 235 19.13 10.39 3.97
CA ALA A 235 20.43 10.37 4.62
C ALA A 235 20.74 9.04 5.32
N ARG A 236 19.69 8.25 5.65
CA ARG A 236 19.81 6.92 6.27
C ARG A 236 19.59 5.78 5.23
N GLY A 237 19.61 6.09 3.93
CA GLY A 237 19.52 5.12 2.85
C GLY A 237 18.07 4.67 2.50
N VAL A 238 17.05 5.30 3.06
CA VAL A 238 15.66 5.03 2.69
C VAL A 238 15.25 5.97 1.56
N HIS A 239 14.98 5.40 0.39
CA HIS A 239 14.66 6.14 -0.84
C HIS A 239 13.25 5.86 -1.38
N ALA A 240 12.48 5.00 -0.72
CA ALA A 240 11.09 4.70 -1.10
C ALA A 240 10.12 5.08 0.03
N PHE A 241 8.98 5.66 -0.35
CA PHE A 241 8.05 6.31 0.57
C PHE A 241 6.61 5.99 0.17
N LEU A 242 5.75 5.69 1.15
CA LEU A 242 4.30 5.63 0.98
C LEU A 242 3.68 6.76 1.78
N VAL A 243 3.09 7.74 1.09
CA VAL A 243 2.58 8.98 1.70
C VAL A 243 1.16 9.26 1.25
N GLY A 244 0.28 9.52 2.21
CA GLY A 244 -1.13 9.81 1.95
C GLY A 244 -1.65 11.03 2.72
N GLU A 245 -1.52 11.04 4.05
CA GLU A 245 -2.15 12.07 4.90
C GLU A 245 -1.72 13.49 4.51
N ALA A 246 -0.43 13.74 4.31
CA ALA A 246 0.09 15.04 3.93
C ALA A 246 -0.53 15.51 2.59
N PHE A 247 -0.56 14.62 1.60
CA PHE A 247 -1.12 14.94 0.29
C PHE A 247 -2.63 15.18 0.33
N MET A 248 -3.38 14.32 1.03
CA MET A 248 -4.85 14.43 1.07
C MET A 248 -5.35 15.67 1.80
N ARG A 249 -4.57 16.20 2.74
CA ARG A 249 -4.90 17.42 3.47
C ARG A 249 -4.58 18.71 2.69
N ALA A 250 -3.69 18.62 1.71
CA ALA A 250 -3.29 19.78 0.90
C ALA A 250 -4.40 20.17 -0.09
N PRO A 251 -4.52 21.45 -0.44
CA PRO A 251 -5.44 21.89 -1.49
C PRO A 251 -5.22 21.16 -2.82
N ASP A 252 -3.96 21.04 -3.26
CA ASP A 252 -3.54 20.24 -4.41
C ASP A 252 -2.59 19.12 -3.95
N PRO A 253 -3.03 17.84 -4.00
CA PRO A 253 -2.21 16.71 -3.60
C PRO A 253 -0.92 16.54 -4.38
N GLY A 254 -0.94 16.83 -5.68
CA GLY A 254 0.24 16.72 -6.53
C GLY A 254 1.25 17.83 -6.27
N ALA A 255 0.80 19.05 -6.08
CA ALA A 255 1.68 20.15 -5.69
C ALA A 255 2.36 19.88 -4.35
N GLU A 256 1.65 19.27 -3.40
CA GLU A 256 2.23 18.87 -2.12
C GLU A 256 3.26 17.74 -2.27
N LEU A 257 3.02 16.78 -3.16
CA LEU A 257 4.01 15.77 -3.50
C LEU A 257 5.30 16.44 -4.05
N ALA A 258 5.17 17.36 -5.01
CA ALA A 258 6.31 18.10 -5.55
C ALA A 258 7.02 18.93 -4.46
N ARG A 259 6.28 19.55 -3.54
CA ARG A 259 6.85 20.31 -2.42
C ARG A 259 7.67 19.42 -1.46
N LEU A 260 7.22 18.19 -1.20
CA LEU A 260 7.90 17.28 -0.27
C LEU A 260 9.10 16.58 -0.92
N PHE A 261 9.02 16.23 -2.20
CA PHE A 261 9.97 15.35 -2.89
C PHE A 261 10.68 16.00 -4.08
N GLY A 262 10.29 17.20 -4.47
CA GLY A 262 10.98 17.98 -5.51
C GLY A 262 12.37 18.44 -5.03
N ASP A 263 13.28 18.63 -6.01
CA ASP A 263 14.64 19.17 -5.77
C ASP A 263 14.60 20.63 -5.39
#